data_04d681da61742e6d5b794bfa4dbbd487
#
_entry.id   04d681da61742e6d5b794bfa4dbbd487
#
_cell.length_a   1.000
_cell.length_b   1.000
_cell.length_c   1.000
_cell.angle_alpha   90.00
_cell.angle_beta   90.00
_cell.angle_gamma   90.00
#
_symmetry.space_group_name_H-M   'P 1'
#
loop_
_entity.id
_entity.type
_entity.pdbx_description
1 polymer ?
#
loop_
_entity_poly.entity_id
_entity_poly.type
_entity_poly.pdbx_seq_one_letter_code
_entity_poly.pdbx_strand_id
1 'polypeptide(L)'
;MTTIRPFTCEDMLKFNNVNLDPLTETYGLSFYTQYLAHWPEYFQVVESPSGEIMGYIMGKAEGHGDNWHGHVTALTVSPDYRRLGLAATLMNILEEVSEKKNAYFVDLFVRVSNKVAINMYKNLGYIVYRTVLEYYSGDPDEDAYDMRKACSRDVNKKSVIPLTHPVRPEDVD
;
A
#
# COMPACT_ATOMS: atom_id res chain seq x y z
N MET A 1 -3.27 2.27 25.12
CA MET A 1 -2.36 3.03 24.22
C MET A 1 -2.02 2.15 23.02
N THR A 2 -2.24 2.63 21.82
CA THR A 2 -1.95 1.92 20.57
C THR A 2 -0.45 2.00 20.29
N THR A 3 0.17 0.89 19.91
CA THR A 3 1.60 0.83 19.58
C THR A 3 1.80 0.53 18.11
N ILE A 4 2.67 1.30 17.46
CA ILE A 4 3.13 1.02 16.10
C ILE A 4 4.57 0.51 16.20
N ARG A 5 4.82 -0.62 15.59
CA ARG A 5 6.13 -1.29 15.63
C ARG A 5 6.41 -2.05 14.34
N PRO A 6 7.67 -2.42 14.08
CA PRO A 6 7.98 -3.31 12.98
C PRO A 6 7.22 -4.64 13.08
N PHE A 7 6.77 -5.13 11.94
CA PHE A 7 6.17 -6.46 11.83
C PHE A 7 7.24 -7.54 12.04
N THR A 8 6.88 -8.62 12.73
CA THR A 8 7.77 -9.75 13.00
C THR A 8 7.21 -11.05 12.45
N CYS A 9 8.04 -12.09 12.37
CA CYS A 9 7.58 -13.41 11.93
C CYS A 9 6.45 -13.98 12.82
N GLU A 10 6.46 -13.67 14.10
CA GLU A 10 5.40 -14.10 15.03
C GLU A 10 4.05 -13.48 14.71
N ASP A 11 4.04 -12.27 14.15
CA ASP A 11 2.79 -11.59 13.78
C ASP A 11 2.05 -12.33 12.66
N MET A 12 2.76 -13.11 11.84
CA MET A 12 2.12 -13.94 10.81
C MET A 12 1.18 -14.99 11.39
N LEU A 13 1.33 -15.33 12.66
CA LEU A 13 0.44 -16.25 13.36
C LEU A 13 -0.79 -15.56 13.98
N LYS A 14 -0.80 -14.23 13.98
CA LYS A 14 -1.79 -13.42 14.71
C LYS A 14 -2.64 -12.49 13.82
N PHE A 15 -2.29 -12.33 12.54
CA PHE A 15 -2.91 -11.30 11.71
C PHE A 15 -4.08 -11.78 10.84
N ASN A 16 -4.59 -12.98 11.06
CA ASN A 16 -5.71 -13.53 10.30
C ASN A 16 -6.97 -12.65 10.38
N ASN A 17 -7.28 -12.11 11.56
CA ASN A 17 -8.45 -11.27 11.75
C ASN A 17 -8.40 -9.97 10.94
N VAL A 18 -7.21 -9.50 10.63
CA VAL A 18 -6.98 -8.28 9.85
C VAL A 18 -7.28 -8.52 8.37
N ASN A 19 -7.11 -9.75 7.92
CA ASN A 19 -7.24 -10.16 6.52
C ASN A 19 -8.65 -10.69 6.16
N LEU A 20 -9.65 -10.47 7.01
CA LEU A 20 -11.03 -10.95 6.78
C LEU A 20 -11.82 -10.12 5.78
N ASP A 21 -11.33 -8.93 5.42
CA ASP A 21 -11.98 -8.09 4.42
C ASP A 21 -11.88 -8.74 3.03
N PRO A 22 -13.00 -8.97 2.31
CA PRO A 22 -12.97 -9.55 0.95
C PRO A 22 -12.17 -8.74 -0.07
N LEU A 23 -11.96 -7.44 0.18
CA LEU A 23 -11.17 -6.58 -0.69
C LEU A 23 -9.69 -6.53 -0.32
N THR A 24 -9.28 -7.21 0.76
CA THR A 24 -7.88 -7.33 1.17
C THR A 24 -7.24 -8.48 0.40
N GLU A 25 -6.16 -8.17 -0.33
CA GLU A 25 -5.35 -9.19 -0.98
C GLU A 25 -4.51 -9.92 0.06
N THR A 26 -4.50 -11.25 0.01
CA THR A 26 -3.70 -12.11 0.88
C THR A 26 -2.69 -12.89 0.06
N TYR A 27 -1.56 -13.20 0.68
CA TYR A 27 -0.42 -13.84 0.02
C TYR A 27 0.06 -15.06 0.79
N GLY A 28 0.89 -15.89 0.17
CA GLY A 28 1.55 -17.00 0.84
C GLY A 28 2.63 -16.53 1.81
N LEU A 29 2.98 -17.39 2.78
CA LEU A 29 3.98 -17.08 3.80
C LEU A 29 5.34 -16.67 3.22
N SER A 30 5.77 -17.30 2.13
CA SER A 30 7.02 -16.98 1.46
C SER A 30 7.06 -15.52 0.96
N PHE A 31 5.94 -15.00 0.51
CA PHE A 31 5.81 -13.62 0.05
C PHE A 31 6.02 -12.63 1.21
N TYR A 32 5.33 -12.83 2.32
CA TYR A 32 5.49 -11.99 3.52
C TYR A 32 6.92 -12.07 4.06
N THR A 33 7.51 -13.27 4.08
CA THR A 33 8.88 -13.48 4.55
C THR A 33 9.92 -12.75 3.68
N GLN A 34 9.72 -12.72 2.37
CA GLN A 34 10.58 -11.96 1.46
C GLN A 34 10.54 -10.46 1.76
N TYR A 35 9.35 -9.91 2.04
CA TYR A 35 9.21 -8.49 2.41
C TYR A 35 9.90 -8.18 3.73
N LEU A 36 9.78 -9.06 4.72
CA LEU A 36 10.50 -8.91 5.99
C LEU A 36 12.02 -8.92 5.81
N ALA A 37 12.52 -9.77 4.91
CA ALA A 37 13.94 -9.89 4.65
C ALA A 37 14.51 -8.70 3.88
N HIS A 38 13.78 -8.19 2.87
CA HIS A 38 14.29 -7.18 1.94
C HIS A 38 13.88 -5.75 2.28
N TRP A 39 12.69 -5.56 2.85
CA TRP A 39 12.12 -4.23 3.14
C TRP A 39 11.49 -4.16 4.53
N PRO A 40 12.23 -4.53 5.59
CA PRO A 40 11.66 -4.57 6.96
C PRO A 40 11.14 -3.21 7.42
N GLU A 41 11.75 -2.12 7.00
CA GLU A 41 11.34 -0.76 7.36
C GLU A 41 9.97 -0.36 6.77
N TYR A 42 9.53 -1.02 5.70
CA TYR A 42 8.22 -0.82 5.09
C TYR A 42 7.13 -1.71 5.69
N PHE A 43 7.48 -2.62 6.57
CA PHE A 43 6.53 -3.58 7.13
C PHE A 43 6.26 -3.24 8.59
N GLN A 44 5.15 -2.53 8.83
CA GLN A 44 4.77 -2.02 10.14
C GLN A 44 3.42 -2.54 10.56
N VAL A 45 3.22 -2.72 11.85
CA VAL A 45 2.00 -3.24 12.46
C VAL A 45 1.51 -2.31 13.56
N VAL A 46 0.21 -2.21 13.68
CA VAL A 46 -0.46 -1.51 14.80
C VAL A 46 -1.00 -2.54 15.76
N GLU A 47 -0.61 -2.43 17.01
CA GLU A 47 -1.00 -3.35 18.09
C GLU A 47 -1.83 -2.62 19.15
N SER A 48 -2.92 -3.27 19.57
CA SER A 48 -3.77 -2.79 20.66
C SER A 48 -3.10 -3.00 22.02
N PRO A 49 -3.57 -2.34 23.10
CA PRO A 49 -3.06 -2.59 24.44
C PRO A 49 -3.17 -4.04 24.91
N SER A 50 -4.13 -4.80 24.37
CA SER A 50 -4.33 -6.22 24.66
C SER A 50 -3.45 -7.16 23.83
N GLY A 51 -2.63 -6.62 22.90
CA GLY A 51 -1.75 -7.41 22.04
C GLY A 51 -2.39 -7.90 20.74
N GLU A 52 -3.58 -7.44 20.41
CA GLU A 52 -4.22 -7.75 19.13
C GLU A 52 -3.66 -6.89 18.00
N ILE A 53 -3.51 -7.46 16.82
CA ILE A 53 -3.15 -6.71 15.63
C ILE A 53 -4.37 -5.97 15.10
N MET A 54 -4.27 -4.64 15.05
CA MET A 54 -5.32 -3.74 14.58
C MET A 54 -5.22 -3.48 13.08
N GLY A 55 -4.03 -3.52 12.54
CA GLY A 55 -3.75 -3.27 11.13
C GLY A 55 -2.26 -3.39 10.81
N TYR A 56 -1.93 -3.41 9.52
CA TYR A 56 -0.55 -3.41 9.06
C TYR A 56 -0.40 -2.74 7.70
N ILE A 57 0.81 -2.35 7.40
CA ILE A 57 1.23 -1.91 6.07
C ILE A 57 2.46 -2.70 5.63
N MET A 58 2.48 -3.06 4.37
CA MET A 58 3.59 -3.76 3.73
C MET A 58 3.91 -3.07 2.41
N GLY A 59 5.17 -2.77 2.18
CA GLY A 59 5.60 -2.09 0.98
C GLY A 59 7.03 -2.40 0.61
N LYS A 60 7.47 -1.77 -0.46
CA LYS A 60 8.83 -1.90 -0.99
C LYS A 60 9.26 -0.63 -1.68
N ALA A 61 10.55 -0.52 -1.98
CA ALA A 61 11.09 0.46 -2.92
C ALA A 61 11.55 -0.28 -4.18
N GLU A 62 11.21 0.24 -5.35
CA GLU A 62 11.56 -0.36 -6.63
C GLU A 62 11.72 0.69 -7.74
N GLY A 63 12.21 0.24 -8.91
CA GLY A 63 12.42 1.10 -10.07
C GLY A 63 13.86 1.61 -10.17
N HIS A 64 14.10 2.46 -11.16
CA HIS A 64 15.40 3.07 -11.45
C HIS A 64 15.22 4.52 -11.90
N GLY A 65 16.20 5.37 -11.60
CA GLY A 65 16.18 6.78 -12.02
C GLY A 65 14.92 7.49 -11.53
N ASP A 66 14.22 8.14 -12.43
CA ASP A 66 12.99 8.89 -12.15
C ASP A 66 11.79 7.98 -11.80
N ASN A 67 11.94 6.68 -12.00
CA ASN A 67 10.95 5.68 -11.61
C ASN A 67 11.26 5.01 -10.25
N TRP A 68 12.26 5.49 -9.53
CA TRP A 68 12.56 5.01 -8.19
C TRP A 68 11.47 5.48 -7.22
N HIS A 69 10.69 4.54 -6.68
CA HIS A 69 9.49 4.86 -5.92
C HIS A 69 9.24 3.88 -4.77
N GLY A 70 8.46 4.34 -3.81
CA GLY A 70 7.87 3.50 -2.79
C GLY A 70 6.56 2.91 -3.31
N HIS A 71 6.34 1.62 -3.03
CA HIS A 71 5.14 0.89 -3.43
C HIS A 71 4.41 0.33 -2.23
N VAL A 72 3.12 0.62 -2.11
CA VAL A 72 2.25 0.03 -1.09
C VAL A 72 1.74 -1.30 -1.64
N THR A 73 2.26 -2.39 -1.11
CA THR A 73 1.84 -3.75 -1.50
C THR A 73 0.55 -4.15 -0.83
N ALA A 74 0.41 -3.84 0.47
CA ALA A 74 -0.79 -4.10 1.24
C ALA A 74 -0.96 -3.07 2.34
N LEU A 75 -2.18 -2.63 2.55
CA LEU A 75 -2.60 -1.82 3.68
C LEU A 75 -3.95 -2.34 4.13
N THR A 76 -4.04 -2.78 5.37
CA THR A 76 -5.29 -3.28 5.89
C THR A 76 -5.46 -2.94 7.37
N VAL A 77 -6.70 -2.65 7.75
CA VAL A 77 -7.11 -2.37 9.13
C VAL A 77 -8.25 -3.31 9.45
N SER A 78 -8.15 -3.99 10.59
CA SER A 78 -9.20 -4.87 11.08
C SER A 78 -10.55 -4.15 11.13
N PRO A 79 -11.67 -4.79 10.73
CA PRO A 79 -13.00 -4.19 10.78
C PRO A 79 -13.35 -3.59 12.13
N ASP A 80 -12.88 -4.20 13.22
CA ASP A 80 -13.16 -3.76 14.59
C ASP A 80 -12.44 -2.46 14.97
N TYR A 81 -11.42 -2.07 14.21
CA TYR A 81 -10.55 -0.92 14.53
C TYR A 81 -10.55 0.17 13.44
N ARG A 82 -11.57 0.17 12.58
CA ARG A 82 -11.71 1.20 11.54
C ARG A 82 -12.15 2.54 12.11
N ARG A 83 -11.97 3.61 11.32
CA ARG A 83 -12.31 5.00 11.67
C ARG A 83 -11.50 5.58 12.82
N LEU A 84 -10.33 5.01 13.12
CA LEU A 84 -9.39 5.53 14.12
C LEU A 84 -8.19 6.26 13.50
N GLY A 85 -8.20 6.46 12.18
CA GLY A 85 -7.11 7.09 11.47
C GLY A 85 -5.86 6.21 11.30
N LEU A 86 -5.97 4.90 11.56
CA LEU A 86 -4.81 3.98 11.51
C LEU A 86 -4.24 3.84 10.11
N ALA A 87 -5.10 3.78 9.08
CA ALA A 87 -4.66 3.68 7.69
C ALA A 87 -3.83 4.91 7.28
N ALA A 88 -4.28 6.11 7.65
CA ALA A 88 -3.54 7.35 7.38
C ALA A 88 -2.18 7.36 8.10
N THR A 89 -2.14 6.91 9.35
CA THR A 89 -0.91 6.83 10.12
C THR A 89 0.09 5.86 9.50
N LEU A 90 -0.37 4.68 9.07
CA LEU A 90 0.46 3.69 8.41
C LEU A 90 0.98 4.19 7.05
N MET A 91 0.12 4.86 6.27
CA MET A 91 0.52 5.47 5.01
C MET A 91 1.60 6.54 5.21
N ASN A 92 1.46 7.38 6.22
CA ASN A 92 2.47 8.40 6.54
C ASN A 92 3.84 7.77 6.85
N ILE A 93 3.87 6.66 7.57
CA ILE A 93 5.13 5.94 7.85
C ILE A 93 5.79 5.47 6.56
N LEU A 94 5.02 4.85 5.66
CA LEU A 94 5.55 4.39 4.38
C LEU A 94 6.06 5.57 3.53
N GLU A 95 5.34 6.68 3.51
CA GLU A 95 5.75 7.90 2.82
C GLU A 95 7.07 8.46 3.39
N GLU A 96 7.21 8.49 4.73
CA GLU A 96 8.46 8.92 5.38
C GLU A 96 9.64 8.03 5.03
N VAL A 97 9.45 6.71 5.01
CA VAL A 97 10.50 5.76 4.58
C VAL A 97 10.88 6.00 3.13
N SER A 98 9.90 6.22 2.26
CA SER A 98 10.14 6.52 0.85
C SER A 98 10.89 7.84 0.64
N GLU A 99 10.56 8.88 1.42
CA GLU A 99 11.31 10.14 1.43
C GLU A 99 12.77 9.92 1.83
N LYS A 100 13.02 9.14 2.88
CA LYS A 100 14.38 8.81 3.34
C LYS A 100 15.18 8.01 2.31
N LYS A 101 14.51 7.21 1.50
CA LYS A 101 15.11 6.47 0.38
C LYS A 101 15.27 7.30 -0.89
N ASN A 102 14.91 8.58 -0.83
CA ASN A 102 14.99 9.52 -1.93
C ASN A 102 14.15 9.09 -3.14
N ALA A 103 12.96 8.55 -2.87
CA ALA A 103 12.01 8.16 -3.91
C ALA A 103 11.39 9.39 -4.59
N TYR A 104 10.99 9.24 -5.85
CA TYR A 104 10.28 10.30 -6.58
C TYR A 104 8.79 10.35 -6.25
N PHE A 105 8.18 9.19 -5.98
CA PHE A 105 6.76 9.11 -5.65
C PHE A 105 6.47 7.84 -4.84
N VAL A 106 5.26 7.76 -4.33
CA VAL A 106 4.68 6.54 -3.76
C VAL A 106 3.48 6.14 -4.62
N ASP A 107 3.37 4.87 -4.95
CA ASP A 107 2.24 4.34 -5.69
C ASP A 107 1.55 3.18 -4.97
N LEU A 108 0.35 2.89 -5.42
CA LEU A 108 -0.45 1.75 -4.99
C LEU A 108 -1.44 1.36 -6.08
N PHE A 109 -1.87 0.10 -6.04
CA PHE A 109 -2.97 -0.37 -6.87
C PHE A 109 -4.20 -0.60 -6.00
N VAL A 110 -5.37 -0.21 -6.52
CA VAL A 110 -6.65 -0.37 -5.83
C VAL A 110 -7.72 -0.76 -6.84
N ARG A 111 -8.59 -1.69 -6.46
CA ARG A 111 -9.74 -2.09 -7.30
C ARG A 111 -10.61 -0.87 -7.62
N VAL A 112 -11.02 -0.73 -8.87
CA VAL A 112 -11.90 0.39 -9.28
C VAL A 112 -13.23 0.40 -8.54
N SER A 113 -13.67 -0.76 -8.06
CA SER A 113 -14.89 -0.90 -7.25
C SER A 113 -14.73 -0.48 -5.79
N ASN A 114 -13.49 -0.41 -5.29
CA ASN A 114 -13.22 -0.07 -3.89
C ASN A 114 -13.28 1.45 -3.64
N LYS A 115 -14.49 2.01 -3.69
CA LYS A 115 -14.71 3.46 -3.59
C LYS A 115 -14.27 4.04 -2.24
N VAL A 116 -14.42 3.27 -1.18
CA VAL A 116 -14.01 3.69 0.17
C VAL A 116 -12.51 3.92 0.22
N ALA A 117 -11.72 2.95 -0.25
CA ALA A 117 -10.27 3.08 -0.30
C ALA A 117 -9.81 4.19 -1.23
N ILE A 118 -10.40 4.28 -2.44
CA ILE A 118 -10.07 5.34 -3.40
C ILE A 118 -10.27 6.73 -2.78
N ASN A 119 -11.39 6.96 -2.12
CA ASN A 119 -11.67 8.24 -1.46
C ASN A 119 -10.69 8.52 -0.33
N MET A 120 -10.34 7.50 0.45
CA MET A 120 -9.33 7.62 1.50
C MET A 120 -7.97 8.05 0.93
N TYR A 121 -7.50 7.39 -0.12
CA TYR A 121 -6.24 7.74 -0.76
C TYR A 121 -6.26 9.13 -1.39
N LYS A 122 -7.37 9.53 -2.01
CA LYS A 122 -7.53 10.90 -2.52
C LYS A 122 -7.42 11.93 -1.40
N ASN A 123 -8.02 11.67 -0.26
CA ASN A 123 -7.92 12.55 0.91
C ASN A 123 -6.50 12.65 1.46
N LEU A 124 -5.68 11.62 1.26
CA LEU A 124 -4.27 11.61 1.61
C LEU A 124 -3.35 12.27 0.56
N GLY A 125 -3.93 12.75 -0.55
CA GLY A 125 -3.19 13.45 -1.59
C GLY A 125 -2.78 12.60 -2.79
N TYR A 126 -3.28 11.39 -2.89
CA TYR A 126 -3.05 10.52 -4.06
C TYR A 126 -3.98 10.90 -5.21
N ILE A 127 -3.48 10.74 -6.43
CA ILE A 127 -4.27 10.92 -7.66
C ILE A 127 -4.30 9.62 -8.45
N VAL A 128 -5.30 9.47 -9.30
CA VAL A 128 -5.32 8.36 -10.26
C VAL A 128 -4.36 8.69 -11.39
N TYR A 129 -3.25 7.96 -11.46
CA TYR A 129 -2.23 8.16 -12.50
C TYR A 129 -2.60 7.45 -13.79
N ARG A 130 -3.09 6.21 -13.70
CA ARG A 130 -3.54 5.40 -14.84
C ARG A 130 -4.49 4.30 -14.40
N THR A 131 -5.22 3.74 -15.37
CA THR A 131 -6.01 2.52 -15.19
C THR A 131 -5.22 1.34 -15.72
N VAL A 132 -5.13 0.26 -14.94
CA VAL A 132 -4.52 -1.01 -15.34
C VAL A 132 -5.63 -2.01 -15.57
N LEU A 133 -5.80 -2.41 -16.83
CA LEU A 133 -6.92 -3.27 -17.27
C LEU A 133 -6.70 -4.70 -16.75
N GLU A 134 -7.78 -5.30 -16.24
CA GLU A 134 -7.80 -6.72 -15.84
C GLU A 134 -6.66 -7.09 -14.86
N TYR A 135 -6.30 -6.17 -13.98
CA TYR A 135 -5.20 -6.36 -13.03
C TYR A 135 -5.51 -7.43 -11.98
N TYR A 136 -6.75 -7.43 -11.46
CA TYR A 136 -7.21 -8.41 -10.47
C TYR A 136 -7.94 -9.53 -11.16
N SER A 137 -7.44 -10.76 -11.00
CA SER A 137 -8.08 -11.97 -11.53
C SER A 137 -9.36 -12.28 -10.77
N GLY A 138 -10.39 -12.72 -11.50
CA GLY A 138 -11.68 -13.07 -10.92
C GLY A 138 -12.68 -13.47 -11.99
N ASP A 139 -13.94 -13.57 -11.60
CA ASP A 139 -15.05 -13.80 -12.52
C ASP A 139 -16.17 -12.77 -12.21
N PRO A 140 -16.17 -11.63 -12.95
CA PRO A 140 -15.20 -11.21 -13.98
C PRO A 140 -13.89 -10.66 -13.40
N ASP A 141 -12.85 -10.54 -14.24
CA ASP A 141 -11.63 -9.80 -13.90
C ASP A 141 -11.97 -8.33 -13.64
N GLU A 142 -11.16 -7.69 -12.82
CA GLU A 142 -11.38 -6.30 -12.43
C GLU A 142 -10.16 -5.42 -12.72
N ASP A 143 -10.42 -4.19 -13.20
CA ASP A 143 -9.41 -3.18 -13.41
C ASP A 143 -8.91 -2.62 -12.07
N ALA A 144 -7.68 -2.11 -12.09
CA ALA A 144 -7.10 -1.37 -10.98
C ALA A 144 -6.85 0.08 -11.38
N TYR A 145 -6.92 0.97 -10.39
CA TYR A 145 -6.28 2.27 -10.47
C TYR A 145 -4.87 2.19 -9.88
N ASP A 146 -3.90 2.68 -10.64
CA ASP A 146 -2.57 3.01 -10.15
C ASP A 146 -2.65 4.45 -9.62
N MET A 147 -2.61 4.59 -8.30
CA MET A 147 -2.68 5.89 -7.65
C MET A 147 -1.31 6.31 -7.15
N ARG A 148 -0.98 7.59 -7.30
CA ARG A 148 0.34 8.13 -6.97
C ARG A 148 0.27 9.41 -6.16
N LYS A 149 1.30 9.59 -5.31
CA LYS A 149 1.59 10.83 -4.60
C LYS A 149 3.07 11.16 -4.77
N ALA A 150 3.38 12.35 -5.24
CA ALA A 150 4.78 12.77 -5.44
C ALA A 150 5.48 12.95 -4.10
N CYS A 151 6.75 12.51 -4.04
CA CYS A 151 7.66 12.84 -2.95
C CYS A 151 8.37 14.19 -3.22
N SER A 152 9.08 14.69 -2.23
CA SER A 152 9.77 15.98 -2.31
C SER A 152 10.85 16.04 -3.39
N ARG A 153 11.45 14.90 -3.73
CA ARG A 153 12.43 14.80 -4.83
C ARG A 153 11.84 15.16 -6.20
N ASP A 154 10.57 14.85 -6.42
CA ASP A 154 9.86 15.21 -7.65
C ASP A 154 9.35 16.65 -7.62
N VAL A 155 10.28 17.59 -7.71
CA VAL A 155 10.02 19.04 -7.60
C VAL A 155 8.98 19.50 -8.63
N ASN A 156 9.05 18.97 -9.85
CA ASN A 156 8.17 19.34 -10.96
C ASN A 156 6.86 18.55 -11.02
N LYS A 157 6.63 17.64 -10.07
CA LYS A 157 5.41 16.80 -10.01
C LYS A 157 5.16 15.98 -11.27
N LYS A 158 6.21 15.56 -11.96
CA LYS A 158 6.10 14.79 -13.20
C LYS A 158 5.52 13.40 -12.99
N SER A 159 5.80 12.78 -11.85
CA SER A 159 5.31 11.44 -11.52
C SER A 159 3.80 11.35 -11.36
N VAL A 160 3.12 12.49 -11.14
CA VAL A 160 1.68 12.57 -10.91
C VAL A 160 0.92 13.25 -12.04
N ILE A 161 1.52 13.36 -13.22
CA ILE A 161 0.80 13.78 -14.44
C ILE A 161 0.07 12.56 -14.98
N PRO A 162 -1.28 12.54 -14.96
CA PRO A 162 -2.04 11.34 -15.36
C PRO A 162 -1.78 10.92 -16.81
N LEU A 163 -1.72 9.62 -17.04
CA LEU A 163 -1.73 9.08 -18.39
C LEU A 163 -3.14 9.15 -18.97
N THR A 164 -3.21 9.37 -20.28
CA THR A 164 -4.48 9.55 -21.00
C THR A 164 -5.09 8.26 -21.50
N HIS A 165 -4.37 7.14 -21.37
CA HIS A 165 -4.81 5.83 -21.87
C HIS A 165 -4.57 4.74 -20.81
N PRO A 166 -5.43 3.70 -20.77
CA PRO A 166 -5.20 2.57 -19.89
C PRO A 166 -4.03 1.71 -20.38
N VAL A 167 -3.45 0.95 -19.48
CA VAL A 167 -2.36 0.01 -19.77
C VAL A 167 -2.75 -1.39 -19.34
N ARG A 168 -2.02 -2.40 -19.81
CA ARG A 168 -2.16 -3.78 -19.37
C ARG A 168 -1.16 -4.11 -18.27
N PRO A 169 -1.39 -5.16 -17.46
CA PRO A 169 -0.47 -5.53 -16.37
C PRO A 169 0.97 -5.77 -16.84
N GLU A 170 1.15 -6.33 -18.04
CA GLU A 170 2.48 -6.58 -18.62
C GLU A 170 3.24 -5.31 -18.99
N ASP A 171 2.55 -4.18 -19.11
CA ASP A 171 3.13 -2.87 -19.42
C ASP A 171 3.37 -2.02 -18.16
N VAL A 172 3.12 -2.58 -16.99
CA VAL A 172 3.41 -1.94 -15.71
C VAL A 172 4.83 -2.28 -15.30
N ASP A 173 5.68 -1.26 -15.25
CA ASP A 173 7.09 -1.39 -14.87
C ASP A 173 7.26 -1.65 -13.36
#